data_826b8fb7eff85bcaf74d724cd598f979
#
_entry.id   826b8fb7eff85bcaf74d724cd598f979
#
_cell.length_a   1.000
_cell.length_b   1.000
_cell.length_c   1.000
_cell.angle_alpha   90.00
_cell.angle_beta   90.00
_cell.angle_gamma   90.00
#
_symmetry.space_group_name_H-M   'P 1'
#
loop_
_entity.id
_entity.type
_entity.pdbx_description
1 polymer ?
#
loop_
_entity_poly.entity_id
_entity_poly.type
_entity_poly.pdbx_seq_one_letter_code
_entity_poly.pdbx_strand_id
1 'polypeptide(L)'
;MHEKESKLXXXXXXXXXXXXXXXXGVLWLIFALIIYPNIELLSGVFYKNGSFTLEAFNKIIHSQRAMSSIFNSFILAISMVFTVNIVGTLIVLLTEYWDIRGSKILKLGYMSSLVYGGIVLATGYKFVYGANGLVTKTLSSIIPGLAPNWFQGFGAVLFIMTFACTSNHIMFLTNAVRSVDYHTIEAAKNMGASPLKVFFSVVFPTFKPTLFALTILTFLTGLSAVSAPLIVGGKDFQTINPLIISFAKTTSSRDLAALLAIMLGLATILLLTLLNHVEKGGNYVSVSKTKASIKKQIISSPLWNTLAHIVAYVLFAIYMLPIVLIILYSFTDSLTIKTGTLDLSKFTLANYANLFTDAQSFRPYLVSVVYAILAAVIATIIAIVISRIVHKNKSKFDKFFEYGALIPWILPGTLIALGLMFTYNIPHLILFNLVLVGTVIILLIAYTIQKLPFSYRMIRAVFFSIDNDMEEAARSMGASSFYTMVRVIIPYILPVVLSVVVLNFNSLLSDYDLSVFLYHPLFQPLGIVIKQSTDETATLNAQAMMFVYSVILMIMSSAALYLSSLFQGKRGKR
;
A
#
# COMPACT_ATOMS: atom_id res chain seq x y z
N MET A 1 -51.71 -14.65 21.66
CA MET A 1 -50.65 -15.62 21.32
C MET A 1 -50.46 -15.71 19.81
N HIS A 2 -51.53 -15.90 19.03
CA HIS A 2 -51.46 -15.94 17.55
C HIS A 2 -50.91 -14.68 16.90
N GLU A 3 -51.21 -13.52 17.48
CA GLU A 3 -50.73 -12.25 16.92
C GLU A 3 -49.22 -12.06 17.10
N LYS A 4 -48.67 -12.56 18.21
CA LYS A 4 -47.24 -12.55 18.47
C LYS A 4 -46.51 -13.53 17.55
N GLU A 5 -47.11 -14.68 17.30
CA GLU A 5 -46.56 -15.70 16.42
C GLU A 5 -46.55 -15.22 14.97
N SER A 6 -47.55 -14.51 14.55
CA SER A 6 -47.66 -13.97 13.20
C SER A 6 -46.62 -12.81 12.99
N LYS A 7 -46.37 -12.04 14.03
CA LYS A 7 -45.33 -10.98 13.97
C LYS A 7 -43.91 -11.55 13.94
N LEU A 8 -43.77 -12.66 14.63
CA LEU A 8 -42.48 -13.38 14.59
C LEU A 8 -42.19 -14.00 13.22
N UNK A 9 -43.08 -14.39 12.70
CA UNK A 9 -43.05 -14.97 11.41
C UNK A 9 -42.74 -13.99 10.32
N UNK A 10 -43.20 -12.93 10.51
CA UNK A 10 -42.89 -11.81 9.70
C UNK A 10 -41.49 -11.38 9.83
N UNK A 11 -41.06 -11.36 10.88
CA UNK A 11 -39.73 -11.01 11.18
C UNK A 11 -38.75 -12.02 10.65
N UNK A 12 -39.15 -13.03 10.65
CA UNK A 12 -38.34 -14.11 10.20
C UNK A 12 -38.28 -14.16 8.68
N UNK A 13 -39.28 -13.81 8.25
CA UNK A 13 -39.41 -13.70 6.82
C UNK A 13 -38.63 -12.54 6.26
N UNK A 14 -38.66 -11.60 6.92
CA UNK A 14 -37.92 -10.41 6.62
C UNK A 14 -36.42 -10.60 6.74
N UNK A 15 -36.12 -11.18 7.56
CA UNK A 15 -34.78 -11.54 7.81
C UNK A 15 -34.20 -12.51 6.79
N UNK A 16 -35.01 -13.21 6.42
CA UNK A 16 -34.68 -14.16 5.42
C UNK A 16 -34.61 -13.54 4.05
N UNK A 17 -35.37 -12.69 3.93
CA UNK A 17 -35.39 -11.89 2.74
C UNK A 17 -34.20 -10.98 2.64
N UNK A 18 -33.86 -10.48 3.66
CA UNK A 18 -32.73 -9.63 3.74
C UNK A 18 -31.43 -10.37 3.56
N UNK A 19 -31.41 -11.32 3.99
CA UNK A 19 -30.30 -12.22 3.89
C UNK A 19 -30.13 -12.75 2.48
N UNK A 20 -31.13 -12.89 1.97
CA UNK A 20 -31.20 -13.32 0.60
C UNK A 20 -30.83 -12.22 -0.36
N UNK A 21 -31.25 -11.18 -0.01
CA UNK A 21 -30.91 -9.99 -0.71
C UNK A 21 -29.44 -9.67 -0.61
N UNK A 22 -28.99 -9.78 0.44
CA UNK A 22 -27.61 -9.56 0.67
C UNK A 22 -26.73 -10.57 -0.05
N UNK A 23 -27.12 -11.60 -0.07
CA UNK A 23 -26.43 -12.67 -0.73
C UNK A 23 -26.48 -12.53 -2.24
N UNK A 24 -27.46 -12.05 -2.64
CA UNK A 24 -27.68 -11.80 -4.02
C UNK A 24 -26.96 -10.60 -4.48
N GLY A 25 -27.04 -9.59 -3.72
CA GLY A 25 -26.34 -8.37 -3.93
C GLY A 25 -24.82 -8.56 -3.96
N VAL A 26 -24.31 -9.23 -2.98
CA VAL A 26 -22.87 -9.50 -2.89
C VAL A 26 -22.42 -10.39 -4.05
N LEU A 27 -23.20 -11.37 -4.37
CA LEU A 27 -22.91 -12.25 -5.52
C LEU A 27 -22.81 -11.43 -6.80
N TRP A 28 -23.78 -10.57 -7.04
CA TRP A 28 -23.78 -9.67 -8.20
C TRP A 28 -22.55 -8.76 -8.18
N LEU A 29 -22.24 -8.19 -7.03
CA LEU A 29 -21.11 -7.29 -6.86
C LEU A 29 -19.78 -8.00 -7.22
N ILE A 30 -19.59 -9.19 -6.68
CA ILE A 30 -18.38 -9.99 -6.97
C ILE A 30 -18.30 -10.29 -8.46
N PHE A 31 -19.38 -10.77 -9.05
CA PHE A 31 -19.38 -11.14 -10.46
C PHE A 31 -19.23 -9.91 -11.36
N ALA A 32 -20.05 -8.89 -11.16
CA ALA A 32 -20.09 -7.72 -12.06
C ALA A 32 -18.84 -6.84 -11.95
N LEU A 33 -18.27 -6.71 -10.75
CA LEU A 33 -17.20 -5.74 -10.52
C LEU A 33 -15.82 -6.38 -10.35
N ILE A 34 -15.72 -7.65 -10.02
CA ILE A 34 -14.45 -8.32 -9.82
C ILE A 34 -14.18 -9.37 -10.92
N ILE A 35 -15.08 -10.31 -11.11
CA ILE A 35 -14.86 -11.45 -12.03
C ILE A 35 -15.05 -11.05 -13.50
N TYR A 36 -16.18 -10.45 -13.82
CA TYR A 36 -16.54 -10.16 -15.21
C TYR A 36 -15.56 -9.19 -15.88
N PRO A 37 -15.11 -8.09 -15.23
CA PRO A 37 -14.12 -7.22 -15.85
C PRO A 37 -12.82 -7.92 -16.23
N ASN A 38 -12.37 -8.86 -15.41
CA ASN A 38 -11.14 -9.61 -15.70
C ASN A 38 -11.35 -10.59 -16.86
N ILE A 39 -12.52 -11.24 -16.93
CA ILE A 39 -12.86 -12.12 -18.06
C ILE A 39 -12.93 -11.31 -19.36
N GLU A 40 -13.58 -10.15 -19.32
CA GLU A 40 -13.69 -9.27 -20.49
C GLU A 40 -12.32 -8.78 -20.95
N LEU A 41 -11.43 -8.45 -20.00
CA LEU A 41 -10.08 -8.00 -20.33
C LEU A 41 -9.29 -9.11 -21.03
N LEU A 42 -9.31 -10.32 -20.48
CA LEU A 42 -8.66 -11.49 -21.09
C LEU A 42 -9.23 -11.78 -22.47
N SER A 43 -10.56 -11.75 -22.60
CA SER A 43 -11.24 -12.01 -23.85
C SER A 43 -10.86 -10.97 -24.91
N GLY A 44 -10.78 -9.69 -24.53
CA GLY A 44 -10.43 -8.61 -25.44
C GLY A 44 -9.00 -8.70 -25.98
N VAL A 45 -8.10 -9.33 -25.24
CA VAL A 45 -6.70 -9.49 -25.65
C VAL A 45 -6.53 -10.73 -26.54
N PHE A 46 -7.14 -11.85 -26.15
CA PHE A 46 -6.86 -13.15 -26.76
C PHE A 46 -7.91 -13.63 -27.77
N TYR A 47 -9.08 -12.98 -27.80
CA TYR A 47 -10.14 -13.33 -28.76
C TYR A 47 -10.55 -12.10 -29.55
N LYS A 48 -10.32 -12.12 -30.87
CA LYS A 48 -10.75 -11.07 -31.79
C LYS A 48 -11.51 -11.72 -32.92
N ASN A 49 -12.68 -11.15 -33.24
CA ASN A 49 -13.55 -11.63 -34.31
C ASN A 49 -13.92 -13.10 -34.14
N GLY A 50 -14.10 -13.53 -32.88
CA GLY A 50 -14.55 -14.87 -32.55
C GLY A 50 -13.49 -15.95 -32.60
N SER A 51 -12.22 -15.60 -32.83
CA SER A 51 -11.13 -16.57 -32.91
C SER A 51 -9.99 -16.20 -31.98
N PHE A 52 -9.30 -17.21 -31.47
CA PHE A 52 -8.12 -17.02 -30.60
C PHE A 52 -6.99 -16.38 -31.42
N THR A 53 -6.31 -15.40 -30.82
CA THR A 53 -5.22 -14.71 -31.47
C THR A 53 -4.12 -14.38 -30.46
N LEU A 54 -2.88 -14.36 -30.95
CA LEU A 54 -1.72 -13.90 -30.20
C LEU A 54 -1.15 -12.60 -30.78
N GLU A 55 -1.99 -11.84 -31.47
CA GLU A 55 -1.59 -10.57 -32.10
C GLU A 55 -0.98 -9.60 -31.12
N ALA A 56 -1.62 -9.40 -29.96
CA ALA A 56 -1.10 -8.50 -28.92
C ALA A 56 0.25 -8.98 -28.40
N PHE A 57 0.38 -10.29 -28.20
CA PHE A 57 1.63 -10.90 -27.74
C PHE A 57 2.76 -10.68 -28.76
N ASN A 58 2.46 -10.85 -30.05
CA ASN A 58 3.44 -10.59 -31.11
C ASN A 58 3.86 -9.13 -31.15
N LYS A 59 2.92 -8.19 -30.95
CA LYS A 59 3.24 -6.77 -30.90
C LYS A 59 4.17 -6.44 -29.73
N ILE A 60 3.94 -7.05 -28.56
CA ILE A 60 4.78 -6.83 -27.38
C ILE A 60 6.20 -7.35 -27.62
N ILE A 61 6.34 -8.56 -28.16
CA ILE A 61 7.64 -9.17 -28.44
C ILE A 61 8.46 -8.31 -29.40
N HIS A 62 7.81 -7.72 -30.40
CA HIS A 62 8.48 -6.92 -31.41
C HIS A 62 8.59 -5.44 -31.05
N SER A 63 8.05 -5.03 -29.89
CA SER A 63 8.18 -3.66 -29.40
C SER A 63 9.42 -3.54 -28.53
N GLN A 64 10.42 -2.77 -28.99
CA GLN A 64 11.62 -2.53 -28.22
C GLN A 64 11.31 -1.81 -26.92
N ARG A 65 10.36 -0.89 -26.96
CA ARG A 65 9.93 -0.14 -25.78
C ARG A 65 9.33 -1.07 -24.73
N ALA A 66 8.45 -2.00 -25.14
CA ALA A 66 7.83 -2.95 -24.22
C ALA A 66 8.85 -3.93 -23.64
N MET A 67 9.73 -4.46 -24.48
CA MET A 67 10.74 -5.43 -24.04
C MET A 67 11.74 -4.78 -23.09
N SER A 68 12.14 -3.52 -23.37
CA SER A 68 13.01 -2.76 -22.47
C SER A 68 12.36 -2.54 -21.11
N SER A 69 11.06 -2.23 -21.10
CA SER A 69 10.32 -1.99 -19.85
C SER A 69 10.23 -3.27 -19.02
N ILE A 70 9.98 -4.40 -19.66
CA ILE A 70 9.93 -5.70 -18.98
C ILE A 70 11.31 -6.01 -18.36
N PHE A 71 12.37 -5.85 -19.15
CA PHE A 71 13.74 -6.08 -18.70
C PHE A 71 14.09 -5.15 -17.54
N ASN A 72 13.74 -3.87 -17.67
CA ASN A 72 14.03 -2.87 -16.62
C ASN A 72 13.29 -3.20 -15.33
N SER A 73 12.05 -3.70 -15.43
CA SER A 73 11.28 -4.09 -14.24
C SER A 73 11.96 -5.25 -13.49
N PHE A 74 12.47 -6.24 -14.23
CA PHE A 74 13.21 -7.35 -13.61
C PHE A 74 14.52 -6.89 -13.01
N ILE A 75 15.27 -6.03 -13.71
CA ILE A 75 16.52 -5.47 -13.18
C ILE A 75 16.26 -4.70 -11.88
N LEU A 76 15.24 -3.86 -11.88
CA LEU A 76 14.87 -3.09 -10.68
C LEU A 76 14.47 -4.02 -9.53
N ALA A 77 13.63 -5.03 -9.80
CA ALA A 77 13.17 -5.97 -8.77
C ALA A 77 14.34 -6.75 -8.17
N ILE A 78 15.24 -7.25 -9.00
CA ILE A 78 16.41 -8.00 -8.54
C ILE A 78 17.33 -7.09 -7.71
N SER A 79 17.60 -5.88 -8.20
CA SER A 79 18.46 -4.91 -7.49
C SER A 79 17.86 -4.54 -6.14
N MET A 80 16.53 -4.35 -6.10
CA MET A 80 15.82 -4.02 -4.85
C MET A 80 15.92 -5.16 -3.83
N VAL A 81 15.91 -6.42 -4.29
CA VAL A 81 16.06 -7.55 -3.37
C VAL A 81 17.35 -7.39 -2.56
N PHE A 82 18.44 -6.96 -3.20
CA PHE A 82 19.69 -6.73 -2.51
C PHE A 82 19.66 -5.47 -1.65
N THR A 83 19.30 -4.33 -2.23
CA THR A 83 19.39 -3.04 -1.53
C THR A 83 18.39 -2.95 -0.38
N VAL A 84 17.15 -3.35 -0.60
CA VAL A 84 16.10 -3.26 0.44
C VAL A 84 16.39 -4.24 1.58
N ASN A 85 16.82 -5.46 1.28
CA ASN A 85 17.17 -6.43 2.33
C ASN A 85 18.37 -5.94 3.14
N ILE A 86 19.40 -5.39 2.50
CA ILE A 86 20.57 -4.89 3.20
C ILE A 86 20.20 -3.72 4.11
N VAL A 87 19.57 -2.68 3.53
CA VAL A 87 19.19 -1.48 4.30
C VAL A 87 18.13 -1.81 5.33
N GLY A 88 17.11 -2.58 4.96
CA GLY A 88 16.01 -2.94 5.87
C GLY A 88 16.48 -3.76 7.06
N THR A 89 17.33 -4.76 6.81
CA THR A 89 17.88 -5.57 7.91
C THR A 89 18.76 -4.70 8.80
N LEU A 90 19.58 -3.85 8.19
CA LEU A 90 20.49 -2.99 8.94
C LEU A 90 19.73 -2.03 9.87
N ILE A 91 18.67 -1.35 9.37
CA ILE A 91 17.94 -0.41 10.22
C ILE A 91 17.19 -1.12 11.34
N VAL A 92 16.73 -2.35 11.12
CA VAL A 92 16.10 -3.14 12.20
C VAL A 92 17.15 -3.52 13.24
N LEU A 93 18.32 -3.97 12.80
CA LEU A 93 19.40 -4.33 13.73
C LEU A 93 19.89 -3.11 14.51
N LEU A 94 19.98 -1.94 13.89
CA LEU A 94 20.41 -0.71 14.54
C LEU A 94 19.41 -0.22 15.59
N THR A 95 18.14 -0.58 15.47
CA THR A 95 17.10 -0.13 16.40
C THR A 95 16.71 -1.21 17.41
N GLU A 96 16.88 -2.50 17.09
CA GLU A 96 16.36 -3.58 17.94
C GLU A 96 17.45 -4.51 18.50
N TYR A 97 18.57 -4.64 17.81
CA TYR A 97 19.59 -5.63 18.20
C TYR A 97 20.81 -4.98 18.86
N TRP A 98 21.37 -3.95 18.27
CA TRP A 98 22.53 -3.24 18.84
C TRP A 98 22.07 -2.06 19.68
N ASP A 99 22.89 -1.71 20.68
CA ASP A 99 22.61 -0.58 21.57
C ASP A 99 23.15 0.69 20.93
N ILE A 100 22.28 1.43 20.26
CA ILE A 100 22.61 2.68 19.56
C ILE A 100 21.89 3.82 20.27
N ARG A 101 22.60 4.91 20.56
CA ARG A 101 22.00 6.08 21.21
C ARG A 101 20.94 6.71 20.35
N GLY A 102 19.80 6.98 20.95
CA GLY A 102 18.68 7.61 20.27
C GLY A 102 17.90 6.68 19.37
N SER A 103 17.96 5.37 19.61
CA SER A 103 17.32 4.37 18.74
C SER A 103 15.81 4.57 18.59
N LYS A 104 15.14 5.12 19.61
CA LYS A 104 13.69 5.39 19.52
C LYS A 104 13.40 6.47 18.46
N ILE A 105 14.19 7.54 18.45
CA ILE A 105 14.06 8.62 17.46
C ILE A 105 14.46 8.10 16.07
N LEU A 106 15.55 7.32 15.99
CA LEU A 106 16.00 6.72 14.74
C LEU A 106 14.90 5.85 14.14
N LYS A 107 14.23 5.05 14.96
CA LYS A 107 13.15 4.18 14.48
C LYS A 107 12.01 4.99 13.89
N LEU A 108 11.63 6.11 14.50
CA LEU A 108 10.59 6.99 13.95
C LEU A 108 10.99 7.50 12.57
N GLY A 109 12.23 7.91 12.38
CA GLY A 109 12.72 8.35 11.08
C GLY A 109 12.73 7.24 10.05
N TYR A 110 13.17 6.05 10.44
CA TYR A 110 13.20 4.90 9.54
C TYR A 110 11.79 4.45 9.12
N MET A 111 10.78 4.75 9.95
CA MET A 111 9.38 4.44 9.65
C MET A 111 8.68 5.52 8.83
N SER A 112 9.41 6.56 8.41
CA SER A 112 8.82 7.74 7.77
C SER A 112 8.07 7.41 6.46
N SER A 113 8.44 6.34 5.77
CA SER A 113 7.73 5.94 4.55
C SER A 113 6.31 5.44 4.82
N LEU A 114 5.96 5.18 6.08
CA LEU A 114 4.58 4.85 6.45
C LEU A 114 3.67 6.08 6.45
N VAL A 115 4.22 7.28 6.63
CA VAL A 115 3.42 8.51 6.66
C VAL A 115 3.41 9.24 5.32
N TYR A 116 4.34 8.94 4.42
CA TYR A 116 4.25 9.40 3.05
C TYR A 116 4.86 8.33 2.14
N GLY A 117 4.23 8.08 1.02
CA GLY A 117 4.69 7.04 0.12
C GLY A 117 4.19 7.28 -1.28
N GLY A 118 4.52 6.36 -2.18
CA GLY A 118 4.06 6.41 -3.57
C GLY A 118 4.46 7.69 -4.26
N ILE A 119 3.47 8.35 -4.85
CA ILE A 119 3.70 9.56 -5.65
C ILE A 119 4.21 10.74 -4.81
N VAL A 120 3.75 10.85 -3.57
CA VAL A 120 4.19 11.92 -2.66
C VAL A 120 5.67 11.78 -2.35
N LEU A 121 6.10 10.56 -2.01
CA LEU A 121 7.50 10.27 -1.69
C LEU A 121 8.39 10.48 -2.91
N ALA A 122 8.00 9.95 -4.08
CA ALA A 122 8.80 10.09 -5.30
C ALA A 122 8.94 11.56 -5.71
N THR A 123 7.85 12.33 -5.61
CA THR A 123 7.86 13.76 -5.92
C THR A 123 8.77 14.52 -4.95
N GLY A 124 8.69 14.18 -3.67
CA GLY A 124 9.56 14.79 -2.65
C GLY A 124 11.04 14.54 -2.93
N TYR A 125 11.40 13.32 -3.27
CA TYR A 125 12.78 12.97 -3.61
C TYR A 125 13.25 13.72 -4.88
N LYS A 126 12.37 13.79 -5.89
CA LYS A 126 12.70 14.55 -7.11
C LYS A 126 12.96 16.01 -6.79
N PHE A 127 12.13 16.59 -5.91
CA PHE A 127 12.31 17.99 -5.51
C PHE A 127 13.67 18.19 -4.81
N VAL A 128 14.04 17.29 -3.90
CA VAL A 128 15.24 17.42 -3.09
C VAL A 128 16.50 17.14 -3.91
N TYR A 129 16.51 16.09 -4.72
CA TYR A 129 17.67 15.60 -5.45
C TYR A 129 17.66 15.92 -6.94
N GLY A 130 16.57 16.47 -7.46
CA GLY A 130 16.45 16.79 -8.89
C GLY A 130 17.21 18.04 -9.28
N ALA A 131 17.05 18.45 -10.54
CA ALA A 131 17.85 19.50 -11.17
C ALA A 131 17.83 20.83 -10.39
N ASN A 132 16.67 21.21 -9.87
CA ASN A 132 16.53 22.47 -9.14
C ASN A 132 16.47 22.25 -7.62
N GLY A 133 16.85 21.08 -7.16
CA GLY A 133 16.81 20.75 -5.75
C GLY A 133 17.97 21.33 -4.95
N LEU A 134 17.74 21.46 -3.63
CA LEU A 134 18.73 22.01 -2.73
C LEU A 134 20.00 21.15 -2.69
N VAL A 135 19.85 19.81 -2.67
CA VAL A 135 21.01 18.90 -2.65
C VAL A 135 21.82 19.04 -3.93
N THR A 136 21.16 19.09 -5.09
CA THR A 136 21.85 19.24 -6.38
C THR A 136 22.60 20.56 -6.44
N LYS A 137 22.02 21.65 -6.00
CA LYS A 137 22.68 22.96 -5.99
C LYS A 137 23.86 22.99 -5.03
N THR A 138 23.72 22.35 -3.87
CA THR A 138 24.81 22.26 -2.90
C THR A 138 25.96 21.41 -3.47
N LEU A 139 25.65 20.27 -4.07
CA LEU A 139 26.67 19.40 -4.68
C LEU A 139 27.35 20.06 -5.88
N SER A 140 26.62 20.84 -6.65
CA SER A 140 27.19 21.56 -7.81
C SER A 140 28.24 22.58 -7.40
N SER A 141 28.06 23.20 -6.22
CA SER A 141 29.06 24.14 -5.70
C SER A 141 30.32 23.46 -5.21
N ILE A 142 30.22 22.16 -4.84
CA ILE A 142 31.37 21.37 -4.35
C ILE A 142 32.00 20.56 -5.48
N ILE A 143 31.19 19.95 -6.35
CA ILE A 143 31.62 19.08 -7.44
C ILE A 143 31.44 19.83 -8.77
N PRO A 144 32.51 20.37 -9.37
CA PRO A 144 32.39 21.02 -10.67
C PRO A 144 32.03 19.99 -11.75
N GLY A 145 31.13 20.36 -12.65
CA GLY A 145 30.74 19.50 -13.76
C GLY A 145 29.67 18.49 -13.45
N LEU A 146 29.05 18.58 -12.27
CA LEU A 146 27.91 17.69 -11.94
C LEU A 146 26.75 17.99 -12.88
N ALA A 147 26.26 16.95 -13.57
CA ALA A 147 25.12 17.10 -14.46
C ALA A 147 23.86 17.47 -13.64
N PRO A 148 23.08 18.47 -14.07
CA PRO A 148 21.87 18.83 -13.31
C PRO A 148 20.87 17.69 -13.18
N ASN A 149 20.82 16.77 -14.15
CA ASN A 149 19.93 15.63 -14.14
C ASN A 149 20.60 14.36 -13.62
N TRP A 150 21.55 14.50 -12.69
CA TRP A 150 22.26 13.34 -12.14
C TRP A 150 21.32 12.38 -11.42
N PHE A 151 20.23 12.90 -10.81
CA PHE A 151 19.25 12.09 -10.08
C PHE A 151 18.10 11.72 -11.01
N GLN A 152 18.41 10.92 -12.03
CA GLN A 152 17.47 10.47 -13.04
C GLN A 152 17.95 9.11 -13.56
N GLY A 153 17.03 8.21 -13.86
CA GLY A 153 17.34 6.90 -14.39
C GLY A 153 17.34 5.82 -13.33
N PHE A 154 18.02 4.72 -13.63
CA PHE A 154 18.02 3.52 -12.80
C PHE A 154 18.46 3.80 -11.36
N GLY A 155 19.57 4.51 -11.19
CA GLY A 155 20.12 4.79 -9.86
C GLY A 155 19.15 5.58 -8.98
N ALA A 156 18.50 6.59 -9.56
CA ALA A 156 17.52 7.40 -8.85
C ALA A 156 16.30 6.57 -8.45
N VAL A 157 15.79 5.75 -9.39
CA VAL A 157 14.64 4.89 -9.12
C VAL A 157 14.99 3.90 -8.00
N LEU A 158 16.14 3.27 -8.07
CA LEU A 158 16.58 2.30 -7.06
C LEU A 158 16.73 2.96 -5.69
N PHE A 159 17.30 4.17 -5.63
CA PHE A 159 17.47 4.91 -4.38
C PHE A 159 16.11 5.18 -3.73
N ILE A 160 15.14 5.71 -4.50
CA ILE A 160 13.81 6.00 -3.99
C ILE A 160 13.14 4.70 -3.51
N MET A 161 13.14 3.65 -4.34
CA MET A 161 12.48 2.39 -4.00
C MET A 161 13.11 1.73 -2.77
N THR A 162 14.42 1.84 -2.63
CA THR A 162 15.10 1.26 -1.47
C THR A 162 14.57 1.87 -0.17
N PHE A 163 14.53 3.20 -0.09
CA PHE A 163 14.11 3.86 1.14
C PHE A 163 12.58 3.90 1.32
N ALA A 164 11.83 3.69 0.24
CA ALA A 164 10.37 3.58 0.33
C ALA A 164 9.91 2.21 0.84
N CYS A 165 10.66 1.15 0.58
CA CYS A 165 10.21 -0.22 0.81
C CYS A 165 10.74 -0.86 2.09
N THR A 166 11.61 -0.19 2.84
CA THR A 166 12.18 -0.75 4.06
C THR A 166 11.22 -0.72 5.25
N SER A 167 10.09 -0.04 5.13
CA SER A 167 9.05 -0.06 6.17
C SER A 167 8.51 -1.46 6.44
N ASN A 168 8.45 -2.32 5.40
CA ASN A 168 8.04 -3.71 5.58
C ASN A 168 9.03 -4.47 6.48
N HIS A 169 10.32 -4.19 6.33
CA HIS A 169 11.33 -4.79 7.19
C HIS A 169 11.14 -4.35 8.64
N ILE A 170 10.87 -3.07 8.87
CA ILE A 170 10.61 -2.59 10.23
C ILE A 170 9.40 -3.29 10.83
N MET A 171 8.31 -3.42 10.06
CA MET A 171 7.07 -4.02 10.59
C MET A 171 7.22 -5.50 10.91
N PHE A 172 7.90 -6.26 10.04
CA PHE A 172 7.92 -7.72 10.19
C PHE A 172 9.22 -8.25 10.78
N LEU A 173 10.37 -7.68 10.43
CA LEU A 173 11.65 -8.16 10.93
C LEU A 173 11.89 -7.76 12.39
N THR A 174 11.32 -6.64 12.84
CA THR A 174 11.38 -6.24 14.25
C THR A 174 10.82 -7.35 15.14
N ASN A 175 9.66 -7.90 14.77
CA ASN A 175 9.05 -8.98 15.53
C ASN A 175 9.92 -10.23 15.53
N ALA A 176 10.56 -10.53 14.39
CA ALA A 176 11.46 -11.69 14.30
C ALA A 176 12.67 -11.54 15.21
N VAL A 177 13.26 -10.33 15.26
CA VAL A 177 14.40 -10.05 16.15
C VAL A 177 13.98 -10.16 17.62
N ARG A 178 12.81 -9.60 17.97
CA ARG A 178 12.29 -9.64 19.34
C ARG A 178 11.93 -11.05 19.79
N SER A 179 11.70 -11.98 18.84
CA SER A 179 11.37 -13.37 19.17
C SER A 179 12.59 -14.22 19.51
N VAL A 180 13.80 -13.71 19.33
CA VAL A 180 15.03 -14.43 19.66
C VAL A 180 15.11 -14.61 21.18
N ASP A 181 15.35 -15.86 21.62
CA ASP A 181 15.49 -16.18 23.03
C ASP A 181 16.89 -15.76 23.51
N TYR A 182 16.95 -14.84 24.46
CA TYR A 182 18.24 -14.35 24.98
C TYR A 182 19.04 -15.45 25.66
N HIS A 183 18.39 -16.50 26.17
CA HIS A 183 19.09 -17.64 26.78
C HIS A 183 20.02 -18.33 25.76
N THR A 184 19.61 -18.42 24.49
CA THR A 184 20.45 -19.02 23.45
C THR A 184 21.66 -18.14 23.12
N ILE A 185 21.49 -16.81 23.19
CA ILE A 185 22.61 -15.87 23.01
C ILE A 185 23.61 -16.02 24.17
N GLU A 186 23.12 -16.06 25.40
CA GLU A 186 23.96 -16.25 26.60
C GLU A 186 24.71 -17.57 26.55
N ALA A 187 24.02 -18.64 26.17
CA ALA A 187 24.64 -19.97 26.06
C ALA A 187 25.80 -19.96 25.06
N ALA A 188 25.58 -19.33 23.89
CA ALA A 188 26.63 -19.23 22.87
C ALA A 188 27.82 -18.42 23.36
N LYS A 189 27.56 -17.31 24.06
CA LYS A 189 28.62 -16.47 24.63
C LYS A 189 29.44 -17.24 25.68
N ASN A 190 28.74 -18.01 26.55
CA ASN A 190 29.39 -18.81 27.59
C ASN A 190 30.25 -19.93 26.99
N MET A 191 29.93 -20.36 25.76
CA MET A 191 30.73 -21.36 25.06
C MET A 191 31.89 -20.73 24.28
N GLY A 192 32.12 -19.43 24.42
CA GLY A 192 33.24 -18.73 23.84
C GLY A 192 33.01 -18.18 22.45
N ALA A 193 31.76 -18.13 21.96
CA ALA A 193 31.45 -17.59 20.65
C ALA A 193 31.67 -16.09 20.58
N SER A 194 32.29 -15.63 19.48
CA SER A 194 32.46 -14.20 19.21
C SER A 194 31.10 -13.56 18.89
N PRO A 195 31.00 -12.23 19.00
CA PRO A 195 29.73 -11.56 18.64
C PRO A 195 29.26 -11.85 17.22
N LEU A 196 30.16 -11.93 16.26
CA LEU A 196 29.82 -12.28 14.87
C LEU A 196 29.28 -13.69 14.77
N LYS A 197 29.92 -14.64 15.49
CA LYS A 197 29.49 -16.03 15.46
C LYS A 197 28.12 -16.18 16.15
N VAL A 198 27.88 -15.45 17.24
CA VAL A 198 26.57 -15.45 17.90
C VAL A 198 25.49 -14.94 16.93
N PHE A 199 25.78 -13.85 16.22
CA PHE A 199 24.82 -13.28 15.29
C PHE A 199 24.49 -14.27 14.17
N PHE A 200 25.49 -14.81 13.48
CA PHE A 200 25.27 -15.67 12.32
C PHE A 200 24.78 -17.07 12.67
N SER A 201 25.11 -17.58 13.88
CA SER A 201 24.71 -18.94 14.27
C SER A 201 23.43 -19.00 15.06
N VAL A 202 23.11 -17.96 15.83
CA VAL A 202 21.96 -17.95 16.75
C VAL A 202 20.86 -17.02 16.28
N VAL A 203 21.22 -15.78 15.95
CA VAL A 203 20.24 -14.70 15.69
C VAL A 203 19.73 -14.74 14.25
N PHE A 204 20.65 -14.73 13.28
CA PHE A 204 20.30 -14.66 11.86
C PHE A 204 19.40 -15.80 11.39
N PRO A 205 19.64 -17.07 11.79
CA PRO A 205 18.74 -18.17 11.36
C PRO A 205 17.29 -17.95 11.79
N THR A 206 17.06 -17.21 12.87
CA THR A 206 15.71 -16.93 13.37
C THR A 206 14.93 -16.06 12.38
N PHE A 207 15.60 -15.14 11.68
CA PHE A 207 14.88 -14.28 10.73
C PHE A 207 14.92 -14.75 9.28
N LYS A 208 15.56 -15.86 8.95
CA LYS A 208 15.59 -16.35 7.57
C LYS A 208 14.20 -16.49 6.93
N PRO A 209 13.20 -17.09 7.61
CA PRO A 209 11.87 -17.21 7.00
C PRO A 209 11.25 -15.84 6.71
N THR A 210 11.39 -14.90 7.63
CA THR A 210 10.88 -13.53 7.46
C THR A 210 11.58 -12.84 6.29
N LEU A 211 12.91 -12.98 6.18
CA LEU A 211 13.66 -12.39 5.06
C LEU A 211 13.26 -13.00 3.73
N PHE A 212 12.97 -14.30 3.68
CA PHE A 212 12.47 -14.95 2.46
C PHE A 212 11.15 -14.33 2.03
N ALA A 213 10.22 -14.18 2.97
CA ALA A 213 8.92 -13.57 2.70
C ALA A 213 9.09 -12.12 2.22
N LEU A 214 9.95 -11.35 2.89
CA LEU A 214 10.22 -9.97 2.53
C LEU A 214 10.90 -9.85 1.15
N THR A 215 11.75 -10.81 0.81
CA THR A 215 12.41 -10.86 -0.51
C THR A 215 11.37 -11.01 -1.61
N ILE A 216 10.40 -11.91 -1.44
CA ILE A 216 9.34 -12.14 -2.43
C ILE A 216 8.47 -10.88 -2.57
N LEU A 217 8.09 -10.28 -1.44
CA LEU A 217 7.28 -9.04 -1.45
C LEU A 217 8.05 -7.88 -2.09
N THR A 218 9.34 -7.78 -1.83
CA THR A 218 10.20 -6.73 -2.41
C THR A 218 10.32 -6.91 -3.93
N PHE A 219 10.52 -8.14 -4.37
CA PHE A 219 10.61 -8.45 -5.79
C PHE A 219 9.30 -8.08 -6.49
N LEU A 220 8.17 -8.43 -5.90
CA LEU A 220 6.85 -8.10 -6.45
C LEU A 220 6.65 -6.58 -6.52
N THR A 221 7.03 -5.87 -5.47
CA THR A 221 6.93 -4.40 -5.44
C THR A 221 7.78 -3.76 -6.55
N GLY A 222 8.98 -4.30 -6.78
CA GLY A 222 9.85 -3.81 -7.84
C GLY A 222 9.29 -4.05 -9.23
N LEU A 223 8.69 -5.23 -9.46
CA LEU A 223 8.06 -5.53 -10.75
C LEU A 223 6.89 -4.59 -11.04
N SER A 224 6.16 -4.18 -10.02
CA SER A 224 4.94 -3.37 -10.16
C SER A 224 5.16 -1.90 -9.83
N ALA A 225 6.40 -1.43 -9.78
CA ALA A 225 6.71 -0.03 -9.44
C ALA A 225 6.06 0.93 -10.42
N VAL A 226 5.46 1.99 -9.90
CA VAL A 226 4.75 3.01 -10.70
C VAL A 226 5.40 4.37 -10.49
N SER A 227 5.37 4.89 -9.27
CA SER A 227 5.65 6.30 -8.99
C SER A 227 7.11 6.67 -9.21
N ALA A 228 8.05 5.88 -8.67
CA ALA A 228 9.46 6.23 -8.79
C ALA A 228 9.96 6.20 -10.25
N PRO A 229 9.70 5.12 -11.04
CA PRO A 229 10.11 5.16 -12.44
C PRO A 229 9.41 6.26 -13.22
N LEU A 230 8.14 6.55 -12.92
CA LEU A 230 7.39 7.59 -13.62
C LEU A 230 7.99 8.97 -13.38
N ILE A 231 8.37 9.26 -12.13
CA ILE A 231 8.81 10.60 -11.72
C ILE A 231 10.31 10.81 -12.01
N VAL A 232 11.18 9.84 -11.72
CA VAL A 232 12.62 10.01 -11.84
C VAL A 232 13.30 9.05 -12.81
N GLY A 233 12.57 8.13 -13.43
CA GLY A 233 13.18 7.17 -14.35
C GLY A 233 13.68 7.77 -15.64
N GLY A 234 13.08 8.85 -16.10
CA GLY A 234 13.44 9.47 -17.36
C GLY A 234 13.07 8.59 -18.55
N LYS A 235 13.54 8.97 -19.72
CA LYS A 235 13.27 8.21 -20.95
C LYS A 235 14.07 6.91 -20.99
N ASP A 236 15.21 6.85 -20.31
CA ASP A 236 16.16 5.73 -20.39
C ASP A 236 15.79 4.57 -19.48
N PHE A 237 15.00 4.81 -18.43
CA PHE A 237 14.65 3.74 -17.48
C PHE A 237 13.17 3.80 -17.15
N GLN A 238 12.38 3.18 -18.01
CA GLN A 238 10.95 2.99 -17.73
C GLN A 238 10.66 1.53 -17.47
N THR A 239 9.68 1.27 -16.60
CA THR A 239 9.27 -0.06 -16.19
C THR A 239 7.88 -0.37 -16.74
N ILE A 240 7.31 -1.52 -16.36
CA ILE A 240 6.06 -2.03 -16.97
C ILE A 240 4.89 -1.09 -16.68
N ASN A 241 4.69 -0.65 -15.44
CA ASN A 241 3.49 0.11 -15.08
C ASN A 241 3.43 1.50 -15.74
N PRO A 242 4.50 2.29 -15.77
CA PRO A 242 4.46 3.54 -16.55
C PRO A 242 4.16 3.30 -18.03
N LEU A 243 4.64 2.20 -18.61
CA LEU A 243 4.34 1.86 -19.99
C LEU A 243 2.87 1.48 -20.17
N ILE A 244 2.29 0.76 -19.22
CA ILE A 244 0.85 0.44 -19.22
C ILE A 244 0.04 1.74 -19.23
N ILE A 245 0.41 2.71 -18.42
CA ILE A 245 -0.28 4.01 -18.39
C ILE A 245 -0.19 4.67 -19.75
N SER A 246 0.98 4.67 -20.35
CA SER A 246 1.19 5.27 -21.68
C SER A 246 0.36 4.55 -22.77
N PHE A 247 0.39 3.22 -22.80
CA PHE A 247 -0.36 2.44 -23.80
C PHE A 247 -1.87 2.57 -23.61
N ALA A 248 -2.35 2.72 -22.38
CA ALA A 248 -3.79 2.81 -22.12
C ALA A 248 -4.41 4.12 -22.63
N LYS A 249 -3.59 5.14 -22.87
CA LYS A 249 -4.07 6.46 -23.30
C LYS A 249 -4.50 6.48 -24.77
N THR A 250 -4.02 5.55 -25.60
CA THR A 250 -4.37 5.49 -27.03
C THR A 250 -5.17 4.22 -27.31
N THR A 251 -6.23 4.36 -28.12
CA THR A 251 -7.11 3.24 -28.47
C THR A 251 -6.35 2.12 -29.19
N SER A 252 -5.40 2.48 -30.06
CA SER A 252 -4.65 1.49 -30.84
C SER A 252 -3.70 0.63 -30.01
N SER A 253 -3.30 1.07 -28.82
CA SER A 253 -2.36 0.35 -27.96
C SER A 253 -3.00 -0.16 -26.67
N ARG A 254 -4.33 -0.09 -26.54
CA ARG A 254 -5.02 -0.55 -25.33
C ARG A 254 -4.88 -2.05 -25.11
N ASP A 255 -4.86 -2.85 -26.19
CA ASP A 255 -4.64 -4.29 -26.06
C ASP A 255 -3.24 -4.60 -25.52
N LEU A 256 -2.24 -3.79 -25.86
CA LEU A 256 -0.89 -3.92 -25.33
C LEU A 256 -0.85 -3.61 -23.83
N ALA A 257 -1.55 -2.54 -23.41
CA ALA A 257 -1.68 -2.21 -21.99
C ALA A 257 -2.32 -3.35 -21.21
N ALA A 258 -3.40 -3.91 -21.76
CA ALA A 258 -4.12 -5.01 -21.12
C ALA A 258 -3.23 -6.26 -21.02
N LEU A 259 -2.48 -6.60 -22.06
CA LEU A 259 -1.61 -7.77 -22.03
C LEU A 259 -0.49 -7.60 -21.00
N LEU A 260 0.14 -6.42 -20.95
CA LEU A 260 1.18 -6.16 -19.94
C LEU A 260 0.64 -6.25 -18.52
N ALA A 261 -0.58 -5.74 -18.30
CA ALA A 261 -1.23 -5.84 -16.97
C ALA A 261 -1.54 -7.30 -16.63
N ILE A 262 -1.98 -8.10 -17.61
CA ILE A 262 -2.23 -9.54 -17.42
C ILE A 262 -0.93 -10.27 -17.07
N MET A 263 0.16 -9.95 -17.76
CA MET A 263 1.47 -10.54 -17.47
C MET A 263 1.92 -10.20 -16.05
N LEU A 264 1.72 -8.96 -15.64
CA LEU A 264 2.05 -8.51 -14.28
C LEU A 264 1.17 -9.24 -13.26
N GLY A 265 -0.11 -9.44 -13.56
CA GLY A 265 -1.03 -10.19 -12.72
C GLY A 265 -0.61 -11.64 -12.55
N LEU A 266 -0.19 -12.29 -13.64
CA LEU A 266 0.30 -13.67 -13.59
C LEU A 266 1.57 -13.77 -12.75
N ALA A 267 2.50 -12.82 -12.88
CA ALA A 267 3.71 -12.79 -12.06
C ALA A 267 3.35 -12.62 -10.59
N THR A 268 2.37 -11.78 -10.29
CA THR A 268 1.88 -11.57 -8.92
C THR A 268 1.33 -12.87 -8.34
N ILE A 269 0.49 -13.58 -9.10
CA ILE A 269 -0.10 -14.85 -8.65
C ILE A 269 1.00 -15.88 -8.37
N LEU A 270 1.96 -16.01 -9.28
CA LEU A 270 3.06 -16.97 -9.11
C LEU A 270 3.91 -16.64 -7.88
N LEU A 271 4.23 -15.37 -7.67
CA LEU A 271 5.06 -14.95 -6.54
C LEU A 271 4.31 -15.11 -5.21
N LEU A 272 3.02 -14.79 -5.17
CA LEU A 272 2.22 -14.95 -3.96
C LEU A 272 1.99 -16.43 -3.64
N THR A 273 1.87 -17.28 -4.66
CA THR A 273 1.80 -18.74 -4.46
C THR A 273 3.10 -19.24 -3.85
N LEU A 274 4.24 -18.77 -4.36
CA LEU A 274 5.56 -19.11 -3.81
C LEU A 274 5.69 -18.63 -2.36
N LEU A 275 5.24 -17.41 -2.07
CA LEU A 275 5.27 -16.85 -0.71
C LEU A 275 4.46 -17.72 0.25
N ASN A 276 3.26 -18.12 -0.16
CA ASN A 276 2.39 -18.97 0.65
C ASN A 276 3.05 -20.32 0.93
N HIS A 277 3.71 -20.91 -0.06
CA HIS A 277 4.42 -22.18 0.09
C HIS A 277 5.58 -22.05 1.08
N VAL A 278 6.36 -20.95 0.98
CA VAL A 278 7.50 -20.71 1.87
C VAL A 278 7.02 -20.52 3.31
N GLU A 279 5.92 -19.77 3.51
CA GLU A 279 5.37 -19.52 4.85
C GLU A 279 4.89 -20.82 5.51
N LYS A 280 4.30 -21.74 4.75
CA LYS A 280 3.83 -23.02 5.27
C LYS A 280 5.00 -23.94 5.65
N GLY A 281 6.13 -23.85 4.93
CA GLY A 281 7.29 -24.69 5.18
C GLY A 281 8.20 -24.19 6.30
N GLY A 282 8.01 -22.94 6.75
CA GLY A 282 8.89 -22.32 7.72
C GLY A 282 8.31 -22.21 9.12
N ASN A 283 8.22 -23.33 9.82
CA ASN A 283 7.73 -23.33 11.19
C ASN A 283 8.92 -23.36 12.15
N TYR A 284 9.53 -22.21 12.36
CA TYR A 284 10.72 -22.05 13.21
C TYR A 284 10.35 -21.48 14.57
N VAL A 285 9.35 -22.09 15.23
CA VAL A 285 8.94 -21.67 16.55
C VAL A 285 9.89 -22.30 17.57
N SER A 286 10.42 -21.49 18.48
CA SER A 286 11.25 -21.97 19.57
C SER A 286 10.43 -22.91 20.48
N VAL A 287 10.99 -24.06 20.79
CA VAL A 287 10.32 -25.06 21.61
C VAL A 287 10.36 -24.69 23.10
N SER A 288 11.20 -23.75 23.47
CA SER A 288 11.33 -23.31 24.87
C SER A 288 10.05 -22.66 25.37
N LYS A 289 9.51 -23.16 26.48
CA LYS A 289 8.31 -22.63 27.11
C LYS A 289 8.55 -21.28 27.81
N THR A 290 9.80 -21.01 28.19
CA THR A 290 10.19 -19.78 28.85
C THR A 290 11.25 -19.08 28.00
N LYS A 291 10.80 -18.11 27.23
CA LYS A 291 11.69 -17.27 26.45
C LYS A 291 12.09 -16.04 27.25
N ALA A 292 13.39 -15.72 27.24
CA ALA A 292 13.87 -14.45 27.76
C ALA A 292 13.82 -13.39 26.66
N SER A 293 13.33 -12.21 26.99
CA SER A 293 13.30 -11.09 26.07
C SER A 293 14.72 -10.73 25.65
N ILE A 294 14.90 -10.44 24.36
CA ILE A 294 16.21 -10.08 23.83
C ILE A 294 16.66 -8.76 24.45
N LYS A 295 17.94 -8.71 24.81
CA LYS A 295 18.60 -7.49 25.29
C LYS A 295 19.49 -6.95 24.19
N LYS A 296 19.55 -5.64 24.07
CA LYS A 296 20.38 -4.99 23.07
C LYS A 296 21.85 -5.28 23.33
N GLN A 297 22.58 -5.59 22.27
CA GLN A 297 23.98 -5.97 22.33
C GLN A 297 24.86 -4.73 22.26
N ILE A 298 25.78 -4.61 23.23
CA ILE A 298 26.75 -3.53 23.24
C ILE A 298 27.90 -3.93 22.31
N ILE A 299 28.25 -3.02 21.39
CA ILE A 299 29.41 -3.21 20.51
C ILE A 299 30.65 -2.83 21.30
N SER A 300 31.47 -3.81 21.62
CA SER A 300 32.62 -3.60 22.52
C SER A 300 33.79 -2.87 21.84
N SER A 301 33.98 -3.06 20.53
CA SER A 301 35.03 -2.37 19.79
C SER A 301 34.67 -0.91 19.60
N PRO A 302 35.53 0.04 20.05
CA PRO A 302 35.23 1.47 19.84
C PRO A 302 35.10 1.85 18.35
N LEU A 303 35.92 1.25 17.48
CA LEU A 303 35.86 1.53 16.05
C LEU A 303 34.52 1.10 15.46
N TRP A 304 34.09 -0.15 15.71
CA TRP A 304 32.84 -0.67 15.16
C TRP A 304 31.64 0.02 15.79
N ASN A 305 31.72 0.39 17.07
CA ASN A 305 30.64 1.12 17.72
C ASN A 305 30.45 2.51 17.10
N THR A 306 31.56 3.21 16.84
CA THR A 306 31.52 4.52 16.19
C THR A 306 30.95 4.40 14.76
N LEU A 307 31.40 3.40 14.00
CA LEU A 307 30.91 3.17 12.64
C LEU A 307 29.42 2.87 12.62
N ALA A 308 28.96 2.05 13.58
CA ALA A 308 27.53 1.72 13.68
C ALA A 308 26.69 2.97 13.94
N HIS A 309 27.16 3.83 14.84
CA HIS A 309 26.46 5.09 15.13
C HIS A 309 26.45 6.02 13.93
N ILE A 310 27.57 6.13 13.21
CA ILE A 310 27.67 6.98 12.02
C ILE A 310 26.69 6.47 10.94
N VAL A 311 26.68 5.16 10.69
CA VAL A 311 25.77 4.56 9.70
C VAL A 311 24.32 4.81 10.09
N ALA A 312 24.00 4.61 11.38
CA ALA A 312 22.64 4.82 11.87
C ALA A 312 22.17 6.26 11.67
N TYR A 313 23.04 7.23 11.98
CA TYR A 313 22.70 8.65 11.88
C TYR A 313 22.66 9.12 10.42
N VAL A 314 23.54 8.60 9.56
CA VAL A 314 23.53 8.91 8.12
C VAL A 314 22.24 8.37 7.48
N LEU A 315 21.86 7.14 7.80
CA LEU A 315 20.61 6.58 7.30
C LEU A 315 19.40 7.39 7.76
N PHE A 316 19.42 7.82 9.03
CA PHE A 316 18.35 8.68 9.56
C PHE A 316 18.24 9.98 8.76
N ALA A 317 19.40 10.59 8.46
CA ALA A 317 19.44 11.82 7.66
C ALA A 317 18.87 11.60 6.26
N ILE A 318 19.18 10.46 5.64
CA ILE A 318 18.66 10.13 4.31
C ILE A 318 17.13 10.02 4.34
N TYR A 319 16.59 9.33 5.36
CA TYR A 319 15.13 9.19 5.48
C TYR A 319 14.45 10.52 5.76
N MET A 320 15.07 11.36 6.58
CA MET A 320 14.41 12.57 7.07
C MET A 320 14.62 13.80 6.18
N LEU A 321 15.66 13.83 5.37
CA LEU A 321 15.98 15.03 4.56
C LEU A 321 14.82 15.45 3.65
N PRO A 322 14.21 14.55 2.85
CA PRO A 322 13.08 14.98 2.03
C PRO A 322 11.91 15.52 2.86
N ILE A 323 11.60 14.88 3.99
CA ILE A 323 10.49 15.30 4.85
C ILE A 323 10.74 16.70 5.41
N VAL A 324 11.94 16.93 5.95
CA VAL A 324 12.30 18.22 6.54
C VAL A 324 12.23 19.33 5.48
N LEU A 325 12.77 19.06 4.28
CA LEU A 325 12.75 20.06 3.21
C LEU A 325 11.35 20.32 2.68
N ILE A 326 10.51 19.28 2.56
CA ILE A 326 9.11 19.45 2.17
C ILE A 326 8.40 20.38 3.17
N ILE A 327 8.59 20.13 4.47
CA ILE A 327 7.97 20.94 5.52
C ILE A 327 8.46 22.39 5.43
N LEU A 328 9.78 22.60 5.34
CA LEU A 328 10.35 23.95 5.28
C LEU A 328 9.88 24.71 4.04
N TYR A 329 9.89 24.04 2.88
CA TYR A 329 9.48 24.70 1.63
C TYR A 329 7.98 24.97 1.58
N SER A 330 7.17 24.27 2.34
CA SER A 330 5.73 24.56 2.42
C SER A 330 5.46 25.95 3.04
N PHE A 331 6.43 26.48 3.77
CA PHE A 331 6.34 27.80 4.41
C PHE A 331 7.08 28.89 3.63
N THR A 332 7.52 28.60 2.40
CA THR A 332 8.23 29.62 1.58
C THR A 332 7.36 30.03 0.40
N ASP A 333 7.70 31.17 -0.22
CA ASP A 333 6.97 31.64 -1.39
C ASP A 333 7.32 30.81 -2.63
N SER A 334 6.48 30.93 -3.68
CA SER A 334 6.62 30.13 -4.90
C SER A 334 7.95 30.39 -5.61
N LEU A 335 8.43 31.62 -5.60
CA LEU A 335 9.67 31.98 -6.28
C LEU A 335 10.88 31.33 -5.60
N THR A 336 10.89 31.30 -4.26
CA THR A 336 11.96 30.64 -3.49
C THR A 336 11.99 29.14 -3.80
N ILE A 337 10.80 28.52 -3.91
CA ILE A 337 10.69 27.11 -4.28
C ILE A 337 11.30 26.87 -5.67
N LYS A 338 10.96 27.72 -6.63
CA LYS A 338 11.44 27.58 -8.01
C LYS A 338 12.95 27.68 -8.09
N THR A 339 13.56 28.61 -7.34
CA THR A 339 15.02 28.81 -7.37
C THR A 339 15.79 27.72 -6.62
N GLY A 340 15.10 26.93 -5.80
CA GLY A 340 15.75 25.85 -5.06
C GLY A 340 16.62 26.30 -3.91
N THR A 341 16.51 27.56 -3.49
CA THR A 341 17.25 28.09 -2.35
C THR A 341 16.38 28.07 -1.11
N LEU A 342 17.00 27.94 0.05
CA LEU A 342 16.28 27.99 1.33
C LEU A 342 16.64 29.30 2.02
N ASP A 343 15.68 30.19 2.12
CA ASP A 343 15.87 31.53 2.71
C ASP A 343 14.84 31.71 3.83
N LEU A 344 15.32 31.71 5.07
CA LEU A 344 14.44 31.83 6.25
C LEU A 344 13.72 33.18 6.31
N SER A 345 14.26 34.22 5.66
CA SER A 345 13.61 35.53 5.61
C SER A 345 12.36 35.52 4.72
N LYS A 346 12.19 34.50 3.88
CA LYS A 346 11.05 34.36 2.97
C LYS A 346 9.93 33.48 3.55
N PHE A 347 10.02 33.10 4.80
CA PHE A 347 9.01 32.24 5.41
C PHE A 347 7.68 32.98 5.54
N THR A 348 6.61 32.31 5.15
CA THR A 348 5.26 32.85 5.10
C THR A 348 4.24 31.73 5.28
N LEU A 349 3.06 32.10 5.77
CA LEU A 349 1.93 31.17 5.83
C LEU A 349 1.01 31.32 4.62
N ALA A 350 1.43 32.05 3.59
CA ALA A 350 0.60 32.35 2.42
C ALA A 350 0.15 31.07 1.68
N ASN A 351 1.00 30.05 1.60
CA ASN A 351 0.62 28.81 0.92
C ASN A 351 -0.52 28.11 1.65
N TYR A 352 -0.47 28.06 2.98
CA TYR A 352 -1.53 27.47 3.78
C TYR A 352 -2.81 28.29 3.73
N ALA A 353 -2.68 29.62 3.74
CA ALA A 353 -3.84 30.49 3.57
C ALA A 353 -4.48 30.29 2.20
N ASN A 354 -3.66 30.12 1.16
CA ASN A 354 -4.12 29.89 -0.21
C ASN A 354 -4.92 28.59 -0.33
N LEU A 355 -4.53 27.55 0.41
CA LEU A 355 -5.26 26.28 0.42
C LEU A 355 -6.72 26.49 0.84
N PHE A 356 -6.94 27.31 1.87
CA PHE A 356 -8.28 27.50 2.45
C PHE A 356 -9.09 28.62 1.79
N THR A 357 -8.44 29.53 1.07
CA THR A 357 -9.13 30.67 0.44
C THR A 357 -9.36 30.48 -1.06
N ASP A 358 -8.56 29.67 -1.72
CA ASP A 358 -8.70 29.39 -3.16
C ASP A 358 -9.43 28.05 -3.33
N ALA A 359 -10.63 28.10 -3.91
CA ALA A 359 -11.44 26.90 -4.11
C ALA A 359 -10.74 25.87 -4.98
N GLN A 360 -9.95 26.30 -5.98
CA GLN A 360 -9.25 25.37 -6.86
C GLN A 360 -8.11 24.65 -6.16
N SER A 361 -7.48 25.29 -5.17
CA SER A 361 -6.44 24.63 -4.37
C SER A 361 -7.03 23.66 -3.36
N PHE A 362 -8.20 23.96 -2.81
CA PHE A 362 -8.85 23.12 -1.82
C PHE A 362 -9.54 21.89 -2.43
N ARG A 363 -10.02 22.01 -3.68
CA ARG A 363 -10.82 20.97 -4.34
C ARG A 363 -10.13 19.60 -4.38
N PRO A 364 -8.84 19.46 -4.79
CA PRO A 364 -8.21 18.15 -4.82
C PRO A 364 -8.15 17.49 -3.45
N TYR A 365 -7.90 18.27 -2.41
CA TYR A 365 -7.90 17.78 -1.04
C TYR A 365 -9.28 17.23 -0.66
N LEU A 366 -10.33 18.02 -0.94
CA LEU A 366 -11.71 17.61 -0.65
C LEU A 366 -12.10 16.35 -1.43
N VAL A 367 -11.76 16.29 -2.71
CA VAL A 367 -12.04 15.13 -3.56
C VAL A 367 -11.39 13.86 -2.98
N SER A 368 -10.11 13.94 -2.61
CA SER A 368 -9.40 12.78 -2.06
C SER A 368 -10.00 12.33 -0.74
N VAL A 369 -10.34 13.27 0.15
CA VAL A 369 -10.91 12.93 1.46
C VAL A 369 -12.27 12.25 1.27
N VAL A 370 -13.13 12.78 0.40
CA VAL A 370 -14.47 12.20 0.14
C VAL A 370 -14.34 10.79 -0.44
N TYR A 371 -13.50 10.60 -1.47
CA TYR A 371 -13.27 9.27 -2.04
C TYR A 371 -12.75 8.28 -1.00
N ALA A 372 -11.77 8.72 -0.21
CA ALA A 372 -11.14 7.84 0.77
C ALA A 372 -12.10 7.43 1.87
N ILE A 373 -12.92 8.35 2.37
CA ILE A 373 -13.92 8.05 3.40
C ILE A 373 -14.98 7.09 2.84
N LEU A 374 -15.54 7.43 1.68
CA LEU A 374 -16.62 6.61 1.08
C LEU A 374 -16.12 5.20 0.77
N ALA A 375 -14.97 5.08 0.12
CA ALA A 375 -14.44 3.76 -0.23
C ALA A 375 -14.06 2.96 1.01
N ALA A 376 -13.46 3.59 2.01
CA ALA A 376 -13.09 2.91 3.25
C ALA A 376 -14.31 2.35 3.96
N VAL A 377 -15.37 3.16 4.07
CA VAL A 377 -16.61 2.74 4.75
C VAL A 377 -17.30 1.65 3.95
N ILE A 378 -17.45 1.83 2.62
CA ILE A 378 -18.16 0.87 1.77
C ILE A 378 -17.42 -0.48 1.76
N ALA A 379 -16.11 -0.47 1.59
CA ALA A 379 -15.33 -1.72 1.59
C ALA A 379 -15.45 -2.45 2.92
N THR A 380 -15.43 -1.70 4.02
CA THR A 380 -15.56 -2.28 5.37
C THR A 380 -16.95 -2.88 5.57
N ILE A 381 -18.02 -2.19 5.13
CA ILE A 381 -19.39 -2.70 5.23
C ILE A 381 -19.54 -3.99 4.41
N ILE A 382 -19.02 -4.01 3.18
CA ILE A 382 -19.06 -5.21 2.33
C ILE A 382 -18.30 -6.35 3.00
N ALA A 383 -17.14 -6.06 3.59
CA ALA A 383 -16.34 -7.06 4.30
C ALA A 383 -17.09 -7.63 5.51
N ILE A 384 -17.82 -6.80 6.24
CA ILE A 384 -18.64 -7.24 7.38
C ILE A 384 -19.75 -8.18 6.87
N VAL A 385 -20.43 -7.80 5.80
CA VAL A 385 -21.51 -8.61 5.23
C VAL A 385 -20.98 -9.98 4.77
N ILE A 386 -19.86 -9.98 4.03
CA ILE A 386 -19.25 -11.24 3.54
C ILE A 386 -18.80 -12.09 4.72
N SER A 387 -18.16 -11.49 5.72
CA SER A 387 -17.67 -12.21 6.90
C SER A 387 -18.84 -12.85 7.66
N ARG A 388 -19.96 -12.13 7.77
CA ARG A 388 -21.18 -12.65 8.41
C ARG A 388 -21.73 -13.85 7.64
N ILE A 389 -21.79 -13.75 6.31
CA ILE A 389 -22.28 -14.84 5.46
C ILE A 389 -21.39 -16.08 5.62
N VAL A 390 -20.07 -15.89 5.53
CA VAL A 390 -19.11 -16.99 5.62
C VAL A 390 -19.11 -17.63 7.00
N HIS A 391 -19.21 -16.81 8.05
CA HIS A 391 -19.19 -17.31 9.44
C HIS A 391 -20.43 -18.14 9.78
N LYS A 392 -21.59 -17.68 9.29
CA LYS A 392 -22.88 -18.29 9.65
C LYS A 392 -23.24 -19.49 8.80
N ASN A 393 -22.99 -19.42 7.49
CA ASN A 393 -23.34 -20.47 6.53
C ASN A 393 -22.11 -21.28 6.18
N LYS A 394 -22.10 -22.57 6.43
CA LYS A 394 -20.96 -23.45 6.14
C LYS A 394 -21.22 -24.27 4.87
N SER A 395 -21.60 -23.61 3.79
CA SER A 395 -21.89 -24.24 2.50
C SER A 395 -20.76 -24.04 1.52
N LYS A 396 -20.86 -24.68 0.35
CA LYS A 396 -19.87 -24.51 -0.73
C LYS A 396 -19.88 -23.10 -1.31
N PHE A 397 -21.02 -22.40 -1.23
CA PHE A 397 -21.14 -21.01 -1.68
C PHE A 397 -20.33 -20.05 -0.81
N ASP A 398 -20.05 -20.41 0.44
CA ASP A 398 -19.24 -19.58 1.32
C ASP A 398 -17.84 -19.40 0.77
N LYS A 399 -17.26 -20.45 0.19
CA LYS A 399 -15.94 -20.39 -0.43
C LYS A 399 -15.93 -19.43 -1.62
N PHE A 400 -17.02 -19.38 -2.38
CA PHE A 400 -17.13 -18.43 -3.50
C PHE A 400 -17.09 -16.99 -3.01
N PHE A 401 -17.85 -16.68 -1.94
CA PHE A 401 -17.84 -15.34 -1.34
C PHE A 401 -16.45 -14.98 -0.81
N GLU A 402 -15.81 -15.91 -0.13
CA GLU A 402 -14.50 -15.70 0.45
C GLU A 402 -13.45 -15.45 -0.64
N TYR A 403 -13.41 -16.33 -1.63
CA TYR A 403 -12.45 -16.19 -2.74
C TYR A 403 -12.73 -14.92 -3.54
N GLY A 404 -14.01 -14.60 -3.76
CA GLY A 404 -14.39 -13.37 -4.46
C GLY A 404 -13.89 -12.12 -3.76
N ALA A 405 -13.99 -12.09 -2.42
CA ALA A 405 -13.48 -10.97 -1.64
C ALA A 405 -11.97 -10.88 -1.69
N LEU A 406 -11.26 -12.01 -1.85
CA LEU A 406 -9.80 -12.08 -1.82
C LEU A 406 -9.14 -11.96 -3.20
N ILE A 407 -9.90 -12.15 -4.30
CA ILE A 407 -9.34 -12.06 -5.67
C ILE A 407 -8.60 -10.73 -5.90
N PRO A 408 -9.15 -9.55 -5.52
CA PRO A 408 -8.43 -8.30 -5.81
C PRO A 408 -7.07 -8.20 -5.13
N TRP A 409 -6.78 -9.02 -4.12
CA TRP A 409 -5.48 -9.02 -3.47
C TRP A 409 -4.37 -9.49 -4.42
N ILE A 410 -4.70 -10.44 -5.29
CA ILE A 410 -3.73 -10.98 -6.25
C ILE A 410 -3.71 -10.21 -7.57
N LEU A 411 -4.55 -9.17 -7.70
CA LEU A 411 -4.61 -8.34 -8.91
C LEU A 411 -3.85 -7.04 -8.66
N PRO A 412 -2.88 -6.70 -9.51
CA PRO A 412 -2.28 -5.36 -9.43
C PRO A 412 -3.33 -4.28 -9.62
N GLY A 413 -3.10 -3.11 -9.05
CA GLY A 413 -4.04 -1.99 -9.21
C GLY A 413 -4.30 -1.65 -10.66
N THR A 414 -3.28 -1.71 -11.51
CA THR A 414 -3.43 -1.49 -12.95
C THR A 414 -4.43 -2.46 -13.57
N LEU A 415 -4.39 -3.72 -13.18
CA LEU A 415 -5.30 -4.73 -13.72
C LEU A 415 -6.75 -4.47 -13.30
N ILE A 416 -6.95 -4.07 -12.04
CA ILE A 416 -8.29 -3.69 -11.55
C ILE A 416 -8.82 -2.50 -12.37
N ALA A 417 -7.99 -1.47 -12.53
CA ALA A 417 -8.40 -0.25 -13.24
C ALA A 417 -8.71 -0.53 -14.72
N LEU A 418 -7.83 -1.26 -15.39
CA LEU A 418 -8.02 -1.56 -16.83
C LEU A 418 -9.23 -2.47 -17.04
N GLY A 419 -9.45 -3.44 -16.15
CA GLY A 419 -10.62 -4.30 -16.23
C GLY A 419 -11.91 -3.51 -16.19
N LEU A 420 -12.03 -2.59 -15.24
CA LEU A 420 -13.21 -1.73 -15.13
C LEU A 420 -13.32 -0.77 -16.32
N MET A 421 -12.21 -0.18 -16.73
CA MET A 421 -12.21 0.81 -17.82
C MET A 421 -12.59 0.20 -19.16
N PHE A 422 -12.02 -0.96 -19.48
CA PHE A 422 -12.24 -1.59 -20.78
C PHE A 422 -13.55 -2.37 -20.85
N THR A 423 -14.12 -2.75 -19.69
CA THR A 423 -15.42 -3.42 -19.65
C THR A 423 -16.56 -2.41 -19.66
N TYR A 424 -16.52 -1.41 -18.79
CA TYR A 424 -17.65 -0.50 -18.59
C TYR A 424 -17.50 0.82 -19.32
N ASN A 425 -16.71 0.83 -20.41
CA ASN A 425 -16.73 1.93 -21.37
C ASN A 425 -17.90 1.79 -22.38
N ILE A 426 -18.57 0.64 -22.38
CA ILE A 426 -19.77 0.38 -23.17
C ILE A 426 -20.85 -0.22 -22.25
N PRO A 427 -22.13 -0.14 -22.62
CA PRO A 427 -23.19 -0.73 -21.79
C PRO A 427 -23.08 -2.26 -21.72
N HIS A 428 -23.34 -2.80 -20.53
CA HIS A 428 -23.49 -4.25 -20.30
C HIS A 428 -24.72 -4.48 -19.45
N LEU A 429 -25.48 -5.52 -19.79
CA LEU A 429 -26.69 -5.84 -19.07
C LEU A 429 -26.44 -6.13 -17.59
N ILE A 430 -25.30 -6.73 -17.26
CA ILE A 430 -24.95 -7.06 -15.88
C ILE A 430 -24.86 -5.80 -14.99
N LEU A 431 -24.58 -4.65 -15.59
CA LEU A 431 -24.55 -3.37 -14.87
C LEU A 431 -25.72 -2.47 -15.32
N PHE A 432 -26.85 -3.07 -15.66
CA PHE A 432 -28.08 -2.38 -16.05
C PHE A 432 -27.86 -1.40 -17.20
N ASN A 433 -26.95 -1.73 -18.13
CA ASN A 433 -26.59 -0.93 -19.29
C ASN A 433 -26.04 0.45 -18.93
N LEU A 434 -25.50 0.61 -17.72
CA LEU A 434 -24.83 1.85 -17.31
C LEU A 434 -23.38 1.86 -17.80
N VAL A 435 -22.95 3.01 -18.30
CA VAL A 435 -21.55 3.24 -18.70
C VAL A 435 -20.86 3.95 -17.54
N LEU A 436 -19.85 3.31 -16.96
CA LEU A 436 -19.14 3.86 -15.81
C LEU A 436 -18.00 4.78 -16.20
N VAL A 437 -17.35 4.54 -17.33
CA VAL A 437 -16.21 5.35 -17.75
C VAL A 437 -16.70 6.78 -18.02
N GLY A 438 -15.96 7.75 -17.48
CA GLY A 438 -16.33 9.14 -17.57
C GLY A 438 -17.17 9.63 -16.39
N THR A 439 -17.52 8.75 -15.45
CA THR A 439 -18.26 9.14 -14.24
C THR A 439 -17.31 9.23 -13.05
N VAL A 440 -17.77 9.89 -11.98
CA VAL A 440 -17.01 9.96 -10.72
C VAL A 440 -17.08 8.64 -9.94
N ILE A 441 -18.05 7.79 -10.26
CA ILE A 441 -18.35 6.57 -9.50
C ILE A 441 -17.33 5.47 -9.80
N ILE A 442 -16.76 5.40 -11.01
CA ILE A 442 -15.87 4.31 -11.37
C ILE A 442 -14.61 4.26 -10.47
N LEU A 443 -14.07 5.41 -10.10
CA LEU A 443 -12.92 5.47 -9.20
C LEU A 443 -13.30 5.00 -7.79
N LEU A 444 -14.49 5.38 -7.32
CA LEU A 444 -15.00 4.91 -6.04
C LEU A 444 -15.11 3.38 -6.01
N ILE A 445 -15.63 2.80 -7.09
CA ILE A 445 -15.76 1.35 -7.23
C ILE A 445 -14.38 0.69 -7.19
N ALA A 446 -13.41 1.23 -7.94
CA ALA A 446 -12.06 0.67 -7.99
C ALA A 446 -11.38 0.70 -6.62
N TYR A 447 -11.50 1.81 -5.90
CA TYR A 447 -10.96 1.94 -4.55
C TYR A 447 -11.59 0.92 -3.60
N THR A 448 -12.91 0.76 -3.69
CA THR A 448 -13.65 -0.19 -2.85
C THR A 448 -13.17 -1.63 -3.11
N ILE A 449 -13.04 -1.99 -4.39
CA ILE A 449 -12.57 -3.33 -4.79
C ILE A 449 -11.16 -3.56 -4.26
N GLN A 450 -10.26 -2.59 -4.42
CA GLN A 450 -8.87 -2.74 -4.01
C GLN A 450 -8.74 -2.95 -2.49
N LYS A 451 -9.58 -2.29 -1.71
CA LYS A 451 -9.51 -2.36 -0.24
C LYS A 451 -10.33 -3.50 0.36
N LEU A 452 -11.12 -4.19 -0.46
CA LEU A 452 -11.95 -5.30 0.02
C LEU A 452 -11.14 -6.45 0.61
N PRO A 453 -10.03 -6.94 -0.01
CA PRO A 453 -9.30 -8.08 0.56
C PRO A 453 -8.75 -7.81 1.96
N PHE A 454 -8.09 -6.67 2.16
CA PHE A 454 -7.55 -6.31 3.47
C PHE A 454 -8.67 -6.20 4.51
N SER A 455 -9.74 -5.50 4.14
CA SER A 455 -10.89 -5.32 5.03
C SER A 455 -11.50 -6.66 5.42
N TYR A 456 -11.69 -7.54 4.44
CA TYR A 456 -12.27 -8.85 4.68
C TYR A 456 -11.37 -9.71 5.59
N ARG A 457 -10.06 -9.72 5.34
CA ARG A 457 -9.14 -10.53 6.13
C ARG A 457 -9.13 -10.11 7.60
N MET A 458 -9.11 -8.81 7.85
CA MET A 458 -9.10 -8.28 9.22
C MET A 458 -10.41 -8.56 9.94
N ILE A 459 -11.54 -8.34 9.27
CA ILE A 459 -12.86 -8.52 9.89
C ILE A 459 -13.19 -10.00 10.04
N ARG A 460 -12.81 -10.83 9.05
CA ARG A 460 -12.96 -12.28 9.15
C ARG A 460 -12.25 -12.84 10.38
N ALA A 461 -11.04 -12.35 10.63
CA ALA A 461 -10.24 -12.82 11.77
C ALA A 461 -10.97 -12.56 13.09
N VAL A 462 -11.58 -11.37 13.25
CA VAL A 462 -12.29 -11.05 14.47
C VAL A 462 -13.63 -11.80 14.55
N PHE A 463 -14.28 -12.06 13.41
CA PHE A 463 -15.51 -12.88 13.39
C PHE A 463 -15.24 -14.30 13.86
N PHE A 464 -14.13 -14.89 13.44
CA PHE A 464 -13.78 -16.26 13.86
C PHE A 464 -13.38 -16.35 15.33
N SER A 465 -13.07 -15.24 15.96
CA SER A 465 -12.81 -15.20 17.41
C SER A 465 -14.09 -15.11 18.24
N ILE A 466 -15.24 -14.87 17.59
CA ILE A 466 -16.53 -14.81 18.29
C ILE A 466 -16.96 -16.24 18.66
N ASP A 467 -17.26 -16.43 19.94
CA ASP A 467 -17.79 -17.68 20.44
C ASP A 467 -19.23 -17.85 19.96
N ASN A 468 -19.52 -18.96 19.29
CA ASN A 468 -20.88 -19.28 18.83
C ASN A 468 -21.87 -19.35 20.00
N ASP A 469 -21.38 -19.63 21.20
CA ASP A 469 -22.23 -19.69 22.40
C ASP A 469 -22.87 -18.34 22.72
N MET A 470 -22.20 -17.24 22.42
CA MET A 470 -22.76 -15.89 22.61
C MET A 470 -24.01 -15.68 21.74
N GLU A 471 -23.92 -16.11 20.48
CA GLU A 471 -25.04 -15.97 19.53
C GLU A 471 -26.20 -16.90 19.90
N GLU A 472 -25.87 -18.13 20.32
CA GLU A 472 -26.88 -19.11 20.76
C GLU A 472 -27.56 -18.63 22.05
N ALA A 473 -26.80 -18.06 22.97
CA ALA A 473 -27.34 -17.49 24.20
C ALA A 473 -28.36 -16.37 23.90
N ALA A 474 -27.99 -15.49 22.95
CA ALA A 474 -28.85 -14.40 22.53
C ALA A 474 -30.14 -14.93 21.89
N ARG A 475 -30.04 -15.98 21.07
CA ARG A 475 -31.19 -16.64 20.45
C ARG A 475 -32.11 -17.26 21.51
N SER A 476 -31.51 -17.93 22.49
CA SER A 476 -32.23 -18.55 23.59
C SER A 476 -33.03 -17.54 24.40
N MET A 477 -32.54 -16.28 24.44
CA MET A 477 -33.20 -15.18 25.13
C MET A 477 -34.21 -14.44 24.25
N GLY A 478 -34.50 -14.97 23.05
CA GLY A 478 -35.50 -14.43 22.16
C GLY A 478 -35.02 -13.36 21.18
N ALA A 479 -33.70 -13.15 21.08
CA ALA A 479 -33.13 -12.14 20.17
C ALA A 479 -33.19 -12.62 18.72
N SER A 480 -33.58 -11.72 17.81
CA SER A 480 -33.55 -11.98 16.38
C SER A 480 -32.11 -11.95 15.89
N SER A 481 -31.90 -12.48 14.69
CA SER A 481 -30.56 -12.42 14.05
C SER A 481 -30.07 -10.99 13.87
N PHE A 482 -30.95 -10.08 13.49
CA PHE A 482 -30.62 -8.66 13.32
C PHE A 482 -30.27 -8.00 14.66
N TYR A 483 -31.07 -8.28 15.70
CA TYR A 483 -30.82 -7.74 17.05
C TYR A 483 -29.46 -8.22 17.58
N THR A 484 -29.16 -9.50 17.40
CA THR A 484 -27.89 -10.10 17.81
C THR A 484 -26.73 -9.42 17.09
N MET A 485 -26.87 -9.20 15.77
CA MET A 485 -25.83 -8.54 14.98
C MET A 485 -25.56 -7.13 15.51
N VAL A 486 -26.61 -6.35 15.71
CA VAL A 486 -26.49 -4.93 16.11
C VAL A 486 -26.02 -4.78 17.57
N ARG A 487 -26.54 -5.60 18.46
CA ARG A 487 -26.32 -5.42 19.91
C ARG A 487 -25.20 -6.27 20.49
N VAL A 488 -24.83 -7.37 19.83
CA VAL A 488 -23.84 -8.29 20.37
C VAL A 488 -22.58 -8.31 19.51
N ILE A 489 -22.73 -8.55 18.21
CA ILE A 489 -21.60 -8.79 17.31
C ILE A 489 -20.91 -7.48 16.93
N ILE A 490 -21.65 -6.46 16.48
CA ILE A 490 -21.04 -5.20 16.04
C ILE A 490 -20.26 -4.51 17.18
N PRO A 491 -20.81 -4.39 18.42
CA PRO A 491 -20.00 -3.80 19.49
C PRO A 491 -18.71 -4.58 19.77
N TYR A 492 -18.73 -5.90 19.61
CA TYR A 492 -17.56 -6.74 19.81
C TYR A 492 -16.49 -6.48 18.76
N ILE A 493 -16.88 -6.35 17.49
CA ILE A 493 -15.93 -6.16 16.38
C ILE A 493 -15.59 -4.70 16.11
N LEU A 494 -16.27 -3.76 16.77
CA LEU A 494 -16.17 -2.33 16.45
C LEU A 494 -14.74 -1.78 16.50
N PRO A 495 -13.88 -2.13 17.48
CA PRO A 495 -12.50 -1.61 17.45
C PRO A 495 -11.74 -2.01 16.19
N VAL A 496 -11.91 -3.25 15.71
CA VAL A 496 -11.29 -3.71 14.47
C VAL A 496 -11.88 -3.00 13.26
N VAL A 497 -13.22 -2.82 13.24
CA VAL A 497 -13.90 -2.12 12.15
C VAL A 497 -13.37 -0.69 12.03
N LEU A 498 -13.25 0.02 13.15
CA LEU A 498 -12.76 1.39 13.15
C LEU A 498 -11.30 1.46 12.69
N SER A 499 -10.48 0.51 13.12
CA SER A 499 -9.08 0.43 12.69
C SER A 499 -8.98 0.19 11.17
N VAL A 500 -9.80 -0.71 10.64
CA VAL A 500 -9.81 -1.03 9.21
C VAL A 500 -10.24 0.19 8.39
N VAL A 501 -11.29 0.90 8.83
CA VAL A 501 -11.75 2.12 8.13
C VAL A 501 -10.64 3.17 8.10
N VAL A 502 -9.98 3.39 9.23
CA VAL A 502 -8.91 4.40 9.33
C VAL A 502 -7.73 4.03 8.44
N LEU A 503 -7.31 2.76 8.44
CA LEU A 503 -6.19 2.31 7.61
C LEU A 503 -6.51 2.37 6.12
N ASN A 504 -7.73 1.99 5.73
CA ASN A 504 -8.18 2.11 4.34
C ASN A 504 -8.21 3.58 3.90
N PHE A 505 -8.75 4.44 4.75
CA PHE A 505 -8.80 5.87 4.49
C PHE A 505 -7.39 6.41 4.23
N ASN A 506 -6.45 6.08 5.10
CA ASN A 506 -5.09 6.55 4.98
C ASN A 506 -4.43 6.10 3.68
N SER A 507 -4.61 4.84 3.31
CA SER A 507 -3.97 4.28 2.11
C SER A 507 -4.53 4.85 0.81
N LEU A 508 -5.76 5.36 0.83
CA LEU A 508 -6.41 5.89 -0.37
C LEU A 508 -6.17 7.39 -0.59
N LEU A 509 -5.77 8.12 0.46
CA LEU A 509 -5.66 9.58 0.40
C LEU A 509 -4.75 10.09 -0.72
N SER A 510 -3.63 9.42 -0.95
CA SER A 510 -2.64 9.86 -1.94
C SER A 510 -2.50 8.87 -3.09
N ASP A 511 -3.51 8.04 -3.33
CA ASP A 511 -3.45 7.06 -4.40
C ASP A 511 -3.22 7.71 -5.76
N TYR A 512 -2.36 7.10 -6.55
CA TYR A 512 -2.11 7.45 -7.94
C TYR A 512 -2.37 6.26 -8.86
N ASP A 513 -2.12 5.04 -8.39
CA ASP A 513 -2.09 3.84 -9.23
C ASP A 513 -3.43 3.53 -9.87
N LEU A 514 -4.54 3.74 -9.16
CA LEU A 514 -5.89 3.57 -9.70
C LEU A 514 -6.41 4.86 -10.31
N SER A 515 -6.16 5.98 -9.65
CA SER A 515 -6.74 7.26 -10.05
C SER A 515 -6.22 7.74 -11.41
N VAL A 516 -4.98 7.39 -11.77
CA VAL A 516 -4.41 7.82 -13.05
C VAL A 516 -5.23 7.29 -14.24
N PHE A 517 -5.89 6.14 -14.10
CA PHE A 517 -6.71 5.57 -15.15
C PHE A 517 -8.17 6.02 -15.11
N LEU A 518 -8.69 6.33 -13.92
CA LEU A 518 -10.13 6.38 -13.68
C LEU A 518 -10.63 7.73 -13.17
N TYR A 519 -9.76 8.70 -12.92
CA TYR A 519 -10.20 9.97 -12.36
C TYR A 519 -11.07 10.77 -13.33
N HIS A 520 -12.00 11.52 -12.76
CA HIS A 520 -12.82 12.44 -13.54
C HIS A 520 -12.05 13.77 -13.68
N PRO A 521 -11.93 14.33 -14.89
CA PRO A 521 -11.12 15.55 -15.09
C PRO A 521 -11.52 16.74 -14.22
N LEU A 522 -12.81 16.86 -13.86
CA LEU A 522 -13.29 17.96 -13.03
C LEU A 522 -13.12 17.70 -11.53
N PHE A 523 -12.80 16.45 -11.12
CA PHE A 523 -12.67 16.06 -9.72
C PHE A 523 -11.38 15.29 -9.52
N GLN A 524 -10.25 15.98 -9.72
CA GLN A 524 -8.92 15.38 -9.65
C GLN A 524 -8.50 15.15 -8.20
N PRO A 525 -8.13 13.90 -7.84
CA PRO A 525 -7.62 13.63 -6.49
C PRO A 525 -6.21 14.20 -6.29
N LEU A 526 -5.75 14.19 -5.03
CA LEU A 526 -4.43 14.72 -4.68
C LEU A 526 -3.29 14.03 -5.41
N GLY A 527 -3.34 12.71 -5.58
CA GLY A 527 -2.28 11.97 -6.29
C GLY A 527 -2.06 12.50 -7.70
N ILE A 528 -3.16 12.79 -8.41
CA ILE A 528 -3.10 13.32 -9.78
C ILE A 528 -2.50 14.74 -9.78
N VAL A 529 -2.96 15.59 -8.88
CA VAL A 529 -2.51 16.98 -8.81
C VAL A 529 -1.04 17.07 -8.39
N ILE A 530 -0.62 16.24 -7.45
CA ILE A 530 0.78 16.19 -7.01
C ILE A 530 1.68 15.75 -8.16
N LYS A 531 1.28 14.73 -8.91
CA LYS A 531 2.06 14.29 -10.07
C LYS A 531 2.15 15.39 -11.12
N GLN A 532 1.05 16.08 -11.39
CA GLN A 532 1.03 17.19 -12.37
C GLN A 532 1.95 18.35 -11.96
N SER A 533 2.17 18.54 -10.66
CA SER A 533 3.07 19.58 -10.18
C SER A 533 4.53 19.36 -10.57
N THR A 534 4.89 18.11 -10.92
CA THR A 534 6.24 17.78 -11.38
C THR A 534 6.47 18.08 -12.85
N ASP A 535 5.42 18.39 -13.61
CA ASP A 535 5.54 18.69 -15.03
C ASP A 535 6.24 20.04 -15.21
N GLU A 536 7.00 20.16 -16.30
CA GLU A 536 7.73 21.38 -16.61
C GLU A 536 6.77 22.57 -16.86
N THR A 537 5.55 22.27 -17.30
CA THR A 537 4.52 23.27 -17.57
C THR A 537 3.73 23.67 -16.32
N ALA A 538 4.00 23.06 -15.16
CA ALA A 538 3.26 23.35 -13.94
C ALA A 538 3.43 24.80 -13.50
N THR A 539 2.35 25.40 -13.00
CA THR A 539 2.39 26.77 -12.48
C THR A 539 3.18 26.82 -11.18
N LEU A 540 3.64 28.03 -10.81
CA LEU A 540 4.33 28.23 -9.52
C LEU A 540 3.41 27.88 -8.35
N ASN A 541 2.11 28.25 -8.47
CA ASN A 541 1.15 27.92 -7.43
C ASN A 541 0.97 26.42 -7.26
N ALA A 542 0.94 25.65 -8.35
CA ALA A 542 0.81 24.19 -8.30
C ALA A 542 2.00 23.58 -7.58
N GLN A 543 3.21 24.07 -7.83
CA GLN A 543 4.42 23.58 -7.18
C GLN A 543 4.42 23.88 -5.68
N ALA A 544 4.00 25.10 -5.31
CA ALA A 544 3.88 25.48 -3.90
C ALA A 544 2.83 24.64 -3.18
N MET A 545 1.70 24.41 -3.83
CA MET A 545 0.62 23.63 -3.22
C MET A 545 1.00 22.16 -3.06
N MET A 546 1.89 21.63 -3.89
CA MET A 546 2.38 20.26 -3.72
C MET A 546 3.01 20.08 -2.34
N PHE A 547 3.79 21.05 -1.87
CA PHE A 547 4.42 20.98 -0.54
C PHE A 547 3.38 21.04 0.57
N VAL A 548 2.38 21.92 0.42
CA VAL A 548 1.30 22.04 1.40
C VAL A 548 0.49 20.74 1.47
N TYR A 549 0.12 20.17 0.32
CA TYR A 549 -0.60 18.89 0.26
C TYR A 549 0.21 17.77 0.91
N SER A 550 1.51 17.72 0.63
CA SER A 550 2.38 16.68 1.18
C SER A 550 2.45 16.77 2.71
N VAL A 551 2.57 17.98 3.26
CA VAL A 551 2.62 18.18 4.72
C VAL A 551 1.29 17.74 5.36
N ILE A 552 0.16 18.17 4.76
CA ILE A 552 -1.16 17.80 5.29
C ILE A 552 -1.35 16.29 5.24
N LEU A 553 -0.95 15.65 4.13
CA LEU A 553 -1.03 14.20 4.00
C LEU A 553 -0.18 13.49 5.06
N MET A 554 1.02 14.00 5.33
CA MET A 554 1.87 13.43 6.37
C MET A 554 1.23 13.55 7.75
N ILE A 555 0.63 14.70 8.06
CA ILE A 555 -0.06 14.92 9.33
C ILE A 555 -1.26 13.96 9.44
N MET A 556 -2.08 13.87 8.39
CA MET A 556 -3.25 13.00 8.39
C MET A 556 -2.85 11.52 8.49
N SER A 557 -1.79 11.11 7.80
CA SER A 557 -1.30 9.74 7.87
C SER A 557 -0.80 9.39 9.26
N SER A 558 -0.06 10.32 9.88
CA SER A 558 0.43 10.13 11.26
C SER A 558 -0.74 9.99 12.23
N ALA A 559 -1.75 10.85 12.09
CA ALA A 559 -2.95 10.79 12.92
C ALA A 559 -3.72 9.48 12.71
N ALA A 560 -3.85 9.04 11.46
CA ALA A 560 -4.56 7.80 11.13
C ALA A 560 -3.85 6.58 11.73
N LEU A 561 -2.53 6.52 11.62
CA LEU A 561 -1.77 5.41 12.19
C LEU A 561 -1.87 5.39 13.71
N TYR A 562 -1.84 6.57 14.34
CA TYR A 562 -1.99 6.68 15.80
C TYR A 562 -3.38 6.22 16.24
N LEU A 563 -4.44 6.67 15.55
CA LEU A 563 -5.81 6.25 15.85
C LEU A 563 -5.98 4.74 15.68
N SER A 564 -5.42 4.18 14.61
CA SER A 564 -5.49 2.74 14.38
C SER A 564 -4.84 1.97 15.53
N SER A 565 -3.67 2.44 16.01
CA SER A 565 -2.98 1.79 17.11
C SER A 565 -3.78 1.88 18.42
N LEU A 566 -4.50 2.98 18.64
CA LEU A 566 -5.37 3.13 19.82
C LEU A 566 -6.52 2.13 19.79
N PHE A 567 -7.17 1.96 18.63
CA PHE A 567 -8.27 1.00 18.49
C PHE A 567 -7.80 -0.43 18.69
N GLN A 568 -6.61 -0.77 18.17
CA GLN A 568 -6.02 -2.09 18.35
C GLN A 568 -5.63 -2.34 19.81
N GLY A 569 -5.14 -1.31 20.50
CA GLY A 569 -4.77 -1.37 21.91
C GLY A 569 -5.97 -1.63 22.82
N LYS A 570 -7.12 -1.03 22.52
CA LYS A 570 -8.36 -1.26 23.27
C LYS A 570 -8.83 -2.71 23.16
N ARG A 571 -8.61 -3.35 22.01
CA ARG A 571 -8.96 -4.75 21.82
C ARG A 571 -8.12 -5.67 22.71
N GLY A 572 -6.83 -5.34 22.88
CA GLY A 572 -5.91 -6.13 23.69
C GLY A 572 -6.22 -6.10 25.18
N LYS A 573 -6.97 -5.09 25.64
CA LYS A 573 -7.33 -4.93 27.05
C LYS A 573 -8.69 -5.56 27.41
N ARG A 574 -9.46 -6.04 26.41
CA ARG A 574 -10.75 -6.73 26.60
C ARG A 574 -10.57 -8.24 26.38
#